data_c80e7cd19450f5886bf17d7f05399600
#
_entry.id   c80e7cd19450f5886bf17d7f05399600
#
_cell.length_a   1.000
_cell.length_b   1.000
_cell.length_c   1.000
_cell.angle_alpha   90.00
_cell.angle_beta   90.00
_cell.angle_gamma   90.00
#
_symmetry.space_group_name_H-M   'P 1'
#
loop_
_entity.id
_entity.type
_entity.pdbx_description
1 polymer ?
#
loop_
_entity_poly.entity_id
_entity_poly.type
_entity_poly.pdbx_seq_one_letter_code
_entity_poly.pdbx_strand_id
1 'polypeptide(L)'
;MKVHILFLLLQILFSISLIASDVQINEICTQNKNNYKDSYGSFSDWIELYNSGNSDFDLSGYGLSDDELDPLQFTFPEGTIIKANSFLLVILSDEPSTKNEIHANFKLNKKGEKLLFSNKNGELIQLIDVPPLEEDTSFGKNNQGKFEIMSPTPLSENIYILPPPEFSHKSGFYPNNFILLLSSPTENSFIYYTIDGSDPLNSETRKIYSKEGINIYDRSNEPNIYAEYEEDENSAVSITRGCGYRKPRYPIDKAMVVRAVTVTDNLHSKVVDNSYFITTGNLAEYEQYFIISLVTNPANLFDPEIGIYVTGKQYIDWITSPGYIPNPDKWSKSNKCNYYSKGKEWERDATVSFIEKGKLLLQQEIGISLKGSSTRNSPQKSFDLIADKKYGKKYFEYKFFEENKDLNGEIIEKYDTITIRATYGDERLRDKLGRDIIYDRKSVITSWMKNCILFLNGEYWGMYVLMEKLTPFIFEQHYGIEKKNLVILKENEIDEGPKEECDKYLLMGEQYSLSDLSNSRNYEELEQIFDMDSFAEHYAIGIYFGTWDWPLQNSGAWKYLGNKIEGNEHTDGK
;
A
#
# COMPACT_ATOMS: atom_id res chain seq x y z
N MET A 1 34.17 -61.43 -35.38
CA MET A 1 34.10 -61.61 -33.92
C MET A 1 34.11 -60.24 -33.30
N LYS A 2 32.92 -59.69 -33.02
CA LYS A 2 32.74 -58.41 -32.34
C LYS A 2 32.33 -58.72 -30.91
N VAL A 3 33.13 -58.32 -29.94
CA VAL A 3 32.87 -58.43 -28.52
C VAL A 3 32.03 -57.22 -28.13
N HIS A 4 30.82 -57.48 -27.69
CA HIS A 4 29.96 -56.46 -27.10
C HIS A 4 30.25 -56.40 -25.60
N ILE A 5 30.84 -55.31 -25.14
CA ILE A 5 31.00 -54.99 -23.72
C ILE A 5 29.68 -54.32 -23.28
N LEU A 6 28.95 -55.04 -22.43
CA LEU A 6 27.72 -54.57 -21.78
C LEU A 6 28.13 -53.74 -20.55
N PHE A 7 28.01 -52.41 -20.65
CA PHE A 7 28.13 -51.53 -19.46
C PHE A 7 26.85 -51.63 -18.63
N LEU A 8 26.94 -52.31 -17.50
CA LEU A 8 25.90 -52.30 -16.47
C LEU A 8 26.08 -50.98 -15.68
N LEU A 9 25.24 -49.99 -15.97
CA LEU A 9 25.08 -48.82 -15.12
C LEU A 9 24.29 -49.24 -13.86
N LEU A 10 24.99 -49.44 -12.77
CA LEU A 10 24.41 -49.61 -11.44
C LEU A 10 23.90 -48.21 -10.99
N GLN A 11 22.65 -47.90 -11.28
CA GLN A 11 21.97 -46.78 -10.59
C GLN A 11 21.74 -47.20 -9.14
N ILE A 12 22.58 -46.72 -8.25
CA ILE A 12 22.32 -46.77 -6.82
C ILE A 12 21.24 -45.73 -6.55
N LEU A 13 19.99 -46.17 -6.57
CA LEU A 13 18.86 -45.41 -6.00
C LEU A 13 19.06 -45.41 -4.48
N PHE A 14 19.64 -44.33 -3.95
CA PHE A 14 19.48 -44.01 -2.54
C PHE A 14 18.02 -43.70 -2.29
N SER A 15 17.25 -44.68 -1.82
CA SER A 15 15.96 -44.43 -1.23
C SER A 15 16.20 -43.75 0.11
N ILE A 16 15.99 -42.43 0.16
CA ILE A 16 15.97 -41.68 1.43
C ILE A 16 14.78 -42.23 2.21
N SER A 17 15.05 -42.97 3.28
CA SER A 17 14.02 -43.44 4.21
C SER A 17 13.76 -42.33 5.25
N LEU A 18 12.61 -41.68 5.18
CA LEU A 18 12.17 -40.71 6.19
C LEU A 18 11.67 -41.44 7.42
N ILE A 19 12.10 -41.01 8.61
CA ILE A 19 11.64 -41.51 9.91
C ILE A 19 10.38 -40.72 10.31
N ALA A 20 9.34 -41.44 10.73
CA ALA A 20 8.14 -40.79 11.25
C ALA A 20 8.44 -40.09 12.60
N SER A 21 8.04 -38.85 12.74
CA SER A 21 8.15 -38.04 13.97
C SER A 21 6.90 -37.21 14.18
N ASP A 22 6.50 -37.07 15.43
CA ASP A 22 5.41 -36.16 15.83
C ASP A 22 5.83 -34.68 15.67
N VAL A 23 7.15 -34.40 15.71
CA VAL A 23 7.68 -33.06 15.48
C VAL A 23 8.16 -32.93 14.05
N GLN A 24 7.72 -31.86 13.40
CA GLN A 24 8.04 -31.55 12.01
C GLN A 24 8.26 -30.05 11.84
N ILE A 25 9.00 -29.66 10.77
CA ILE A 25 9.05 -28.29 10.31
C ILE A 25 7.65 -27.89 9.85
N ASN A 26 7.16 -26.78 10.39
CA ASN A 26 5.82 -26.23 10.13
C ASN A 26 5.86 -25.04 9.18
N GLU A 27 6.80 -24.11 9.41
CA GLU A 27 6.89 -22.85 8.66
C GLU A 27 8.34 -22.36 8.58
N ILE A 28 8.70 -21.68 7.50
CA ILE A 28 10.06 -21.19 7.20
C ILE A 28 9.95 -19.77 6.66
N CYS A 29 10.73 -18.83 7.19
CA CYS A 29 10.82 -17.46 6.71
C CYS A 29 12.28 -17.10 6.45
N THR A 30 12.64 -16.84 5.17
CA THR A 30 14.01 -16.55 4.73
C THR A 30 14.30 -15.07 4.52
N GLN A 31 13.32 -14.20 4.71
CA GLN A 31 13.44 -12.74 4.60
C GLN A 31 12.52 -12.04 5.60
N ASN A 32 12.74 -12.28 6.89
CA ASN A 32 12.02 -11.58 7.95
C ASN A 32 12.48 -10.13 8.07
N LYS A 33 11.58 -9.17 7.88
CA LYS A 33 11.85 -7.74 8.05
C LYS A 33 10.95 -7.08 9.10
N ASN A 34 9.73 -7.62 9.30
CA ASN A 34 8.73 -6.99 10.17
C ASN A 34 7.85 -8.00 10.94
N ASN A 35 7.99 -9.32 10.70
CA ASN A 35 7.05 -10.31 11.25
C ASN A 35 7.36 -10.74 12.68
N TYR A 36 8.62 -11.09 12.94
CA TYR A 36 9.07 -11.52 14.24
C TYR A 36 10.34 -10.80 14.63
N LYS A 37 10.34 -10.17 15.78
CA LYS A 37 11.49 -9.47 16.35
C LYS A 37 12.05 -10.31 17.50
N ASP A 38 13.29 -10.75 17.37
CA ASP A 38 13.95 -11.59 18.37
C ASP A 38 14.27 -10.85 19.68
N SER A 39 14.72 -11.56 20.69
CA SER A 39 15.07 -11.00 22.01
C SER A 39 16.24 -9.99 21.97
N TYR A 40 17.03 -10.00 20.90
CA TYR A 40 18.11 -9.03 20.66
C TYR A 40 17.64 -7.79 19.90
N GLY A 41 16.37 -7.76 19.49
CA GLY A 41 15.79 -6.63 18.79
C GLY A 41 15.97 -6.66 17.28
N SER A 42 16.43 -7.79 16.71
CA SER A 42 16.66 -7.99 15.28
C SER A 42 15.50 -8.73 14.59
N PHE A 43 15.38 -8.55 13.29
CA PHE A 43 14.46 -9.29 12.43
C PHE A 43 15.27 -10.34 11.65
N SER A 44 15.63 -11.43 12.32
CA SER A 44 16.38 -12.53 11.73
C SER A 44 15.42 -13.53 11.07
N ASP A 45 15.92 -14.27 10.07
CA ASP A 45 15.21 -15.39 9.45
C ASP A 45 14.90 -16.46 10.52
N TRP A 46 13.88 -17.29 10.26
CA TRP A 46 13.47 -18.28 11.26
C TRP A 46 12.84 -19.53 10.65
N ILE A 47 12.92 -20.62 11.43
CA ILE A 47 12.26 -21.90 11.18
C ILE A 47 11.33 -22.17 12.34
N GLU A 48 10.12 -22.62 12.07
CA GLU A 48 9.19 -23.08 13.09
C GLU A 48 9.01 -24.60 13.03
N LEU A 49 9.08 -25.23 14.20
CA LEU A 49 8.72 -26.62 14.39
C LEU A 49 7.35 -26.71 15.06
N TYR A 50 6.58 -27.73 14.73
CA TYR A 50 5.31 -28.05 15.38
C TYR A 50 5.32 -29.49 15.91
N ASN A 51 4.95 -29.66 17.18
CA ASN A 51 4.71 -30.96 17.80
C ASN A 51 3.23 -31.30 17.70
N SER A 52 2.86 -32.17 16.76
CA SER A 52 1.47 -32.67 16.62
C SER A 52 1.11 -33.80 17.59
N GLY A 53 2.08 -34.27 18.38
CA GLY A 53 1.88 -35.32 19.37
C GLY A 53 1.14 -34.85 20.64
N ASN A 54 0.55 -35.79 21.35
CA ASN A 54 -0.18 -35.56 22.61
C ASN A 54 0.74 -35.50 23.85
N SER A 55 2.06 -35.55 23.66
CA SER A 55 3.06 -35.48 24.72
C SER A 55 4.19 -34.54 24.36
N ASP A 56 4.84 -34.00 25.40
CA ASP A 56 6.05 -33.19 25.23
C ASP A 56 7.13 -34.02 24.54
N PHE A 57 7.89 -33.38 23.63
CA PHE A 57 8.94 -34.04 22.85
C PHE A 57 10.30 -33.42 23.18
N ASP A 58 11.29 -34.27 23.45
CA ASP A 58 12.68 -33.86 23.70
C ASP A 58 13.48 -33.79 22.41
N LEU A 59 13.79 -32.55 21.97
CA LEU A 59 14.58 -32.24 20.79
C LEU A 59 16.10 -32.25 21.04
N SER A 60 16.58 -32.51 22.26
CA SER A 60 18.01 -32.49 22.60
C SER A 60 18.83 -33.32 21.60
N GLY A 61 19.80 -32.70 20.92
CA GLY A 61 20.69 -33.36 19.96
C GLY A 61 20.09 -33.65 18.58
N TYR A 62 18.82 -33.30 18.31
CA TYR A 62 18.27 -33.29 16.95
C TYR A 62 18.92 -32.17 16.14
N GLY A 63 18.91 -32.28 14.82
CA GLY A 63 19.62 -31.36 13.93
C GLY A 63 18.74 -30.60 12.95
N LEU A 64 19.16 -29.36 12.66
CA LEU A 64 18.71 -28.58 11.51
C LEU A 64 19.92 -28.23 10.64
N SER A 65 19.79 -28.26 9.32
CA SER A 65 20.87 -27.99 8.39
C SER A 65 20.38 -27.53 7.03
N ASP A 66 21.15 -26.68 6.36
CA ASP A 66 21.05 -26.36 4.93
C ASP A 66 22.08 -27.12 4.07
N ASP A 67 22.93 -27.95 4.70
CA ASP A 67 23.93 -28.80 4.04
C ASP A 67 23.58 -30.29 4.14
N GLU A 68 23.32 -30.94 3.00
CA GLU A 68 23.02 -32.38 2.94
C GLU A 68 24.18 -33.26 3.42
N LEU A 69 25.42 -32.75 3.47
CA LEU A 69 26.60 -33.48 3.94
C LEU A 69 26.81 -33.36 5.45
N ASP A 70 26.21 -32.36 6.08
CA ASP A 70 26.24 -32.12 7.55
C ASP A 70 24.84 -31.97 8.15
N PRO A 71 24.08 -33.06 8.31
CA PRO A 71 22.70 -33.01 8.81
C PRO A 71 22.57 -32.56 10.28
N LEU A 72 23.68 -32.40 11.00
CA LEU A 72 23.77 -31.94 12.37
C LEU A 72 24.51 -30.58 12.49
N GLN A 73 24.56 -29.78 11.43
CA GLN A 73 25.18 -28.45 11.38
C GLN A 73 24.78 -27.56 12.55
N PHE A 74 23.50 -27.54 12.88
CA PHE A 74 22.97 -27.04 14.15
C PHE A 74 22.34 -28.19 14.94
N THR A 75 22.66 -28.30 16.22
CA THR A 75 22.06 -29.27 17.12
C THR A 75 21.33 -28.58 18.25
N PHE A 76 20.10 -29.01 18.52
CA PHE A 76 19.33 -28.49 19.64
C PHE A 76 20.03 -28.73 20.97
N PRO A 77 20.17 -27.69 21.82
CA PRO A 77 20.76 -27.80 23.15
C PRO A 77 20.07 -28.87 24.02
N GLU A 78 20.82 -29.44 24.97
CA GLU A 78 20.26 -30.38 25.94
C GLU A 78 19.13 -29.73 26.75
N GLY A 79 18.00 -30.44 26.94
CA GLY A 79 16.80 -29.95 27.62
C GLY A 79 15.88 -29.11 26.74
N THR A 80 16.09 -29.09 25.43
CA THR A 80 15.16 -28.45 24.50
C THR A 80 13.88 -29.27 24.36
N ILE A 81 12.78 -28.78 24.93
CA ILE A 81 11.48 -29.47 24.94
C ILE A 81 10.47 -28.68 24.12
N ILE A 82 9.85 -29.30 23.14
CA ILE A 82 8.66 -28.78 22.47
C ILE A 82 7.41 -29.41 23.09
N LYS A 83 6.52 -28.55 23.60
CA LYS A 83 5.30 -29.01 24.29
C LYS A 83 4.34 -29.72 23.34
N ALA A 84 3.48 -30.58 23.86
CA ALA A 84 2.40 -31.19 23.08
C ALA A 84 1.54 -30.13 22.42
N ASN A 85 1.17 -30.33 21.14
CA ASN A 85 0.34 -29.42 20.36
C ASN A 85 0.84 -27.95 20.38
N SER A 86 2.17 -27.75 20.32
CA SER A 86 2.78 -26.43 20.44
C SER A 86 3.83 -26.19 19.36
N PHE A 87 4.14 -24.92 19.16
CA PHE A 87 5.17 -24.46 18.23
C PHE A 87 6.47 -24.14 18.95
N LEU A 88 7.59 -24.25 18.23
CA LEU A 88 8.92 -23.84 18.65
C LEU A 88 9.59 -23.08 17.53
N LEU A 89 9.98 -21.84 17.79
CA LEU A 89 10.69 -21.00 16.82
C LEU A 89 12.21 -21.14 17.00
N VAL A 90 12.92 -21.30 15.90
CA VAL A 90 14.39 -21.32 15.81
C VAL A 90 14.80 -20.12 14.97
N ILE A 91 15.51 -19.20 15.59
CA ILE A 91 16.00 -17.98 14.94
C ILE A 91 17.33 -18.27 14.25
N LEU A 92 17.48 -17.87 13.01
CA LEU A 92 18.70 -18.08 12.23
C LEU A 92 19.62 -16.86 12.35
N SER A 93 20.49 -16.86 13.34
CA SER A 93 21.41 -15.76 13.64
C SER A 93 22.67 -16.26 14.34
N ASP A 94 23.71 -15.41 14.36
CA ASP A 94 24.96 -15.71 15.06
C ASP A 94 24.90 -15.39 16.58
N GLU A 95 23.73 -14.98 17.10
CA GLU A 95 23.55 -14.68 18.51
C GLU A 95 23.40 -15.97 19.34
N PRO A 96 23.83 -15.96 20.61
CA PRO A 96 23.69 -17.14 21.46
C PRO A 96 22.24 -17.40 21.85
N SER A 97 21.86 -18.68 21.93
CA SER A 97 20.54 -19.07 22.43
C SER A 97 20.33 -18.60 23.88
N THR A 98 19.11 -18.16 24.17
CA THR A 98 18.68 -17.77 25.52
C THR A 98 17.83 -18.88 26.15
N LYS A 99 17.39 -18.70 27.40
CA LYS A 99 16.49 -19.65 28.05
C LYS A 99 15.14 -19.81 27.32
N ASN A 100 14.70 -18.77 26.62
CA ASN A 100 13.37 -18.71 26.00
C ASN A 100 13.39 -18.67 24.48
N GLU A 101 14.57 -18.61 23.85
CA GLU A 101 14.70 -18.43 22.41
C GLU A 101 15.93 -19.18 21.91
N ILE A 102 15.75 -19.94 20.84
CA ILE A 102 16.79 -20.78 20.26
C ILE A 102 17.33 -20.08 19.02
N HIS A 103 18.65 -19.95 18.96
CA HIS A 103 19.37 -19.37 17.84
C HIS A 103 20.26 -20.42 17.18
N ALA A 104 20.14 -20.57 15.86
CA ALA A 104 20.97 -21.45 15.06
C ALA A 104 21.93 -20.61 14.20
N ASN A 105 23.19 -21.05 14.13
CA ASN A 105 24.31 -20.32 13.54
C ASN A 105 24.45 -20.52 12.02
N PHE A 106 23.34 -20.67 11.32
CA PHE A 106 23.32 -20.69 9.84
C PHE A 106 22.19 -19.77 9.34
N LYS A 107 22.14 -19.51 8.03
CA LYS A 107 21.16 -18.63 7.39
C LYS A 107 20.62 -19.29 6.16
N LEU A 108 19.34 -19.08 5.89
CA LEU A 108 18.70 -19.58 4.68
C LEU A 108 18.86 -18.58 3.52
N ASN A 109 19.03 -19.13 2.32
CA ASN A 109 19.20 -18.33 1.11
C ASN A 109 17.83 -17.91 0.57
N LYS A 110 17.60 -16.61 0.46
CA LYS A 110 16.36 -16.05 -0.11
C LYS A 110 16.02 -16.52 -1.53
N LYS A 111 17.01 -17.06 -2.26
CA LYS A 111 16.81 -17.62 -3.61
C LYS A 111 16.31 -19.06 -3.61
N GLY A 112 16.09 -19.60 -2.42
CA GLY A 112 15.67 -20.98 -2.21
C GLY A 112 16.84 -21.94 -2.00
N GLU A 113 16.62 -22.95 -1.17
CA GLU A 113 17.56 -24.03 -0.88
C GLU A 113 16.87 -25.18 -0.16
N LYS A 114 17.62 -26.24 0.15
CA LYS A 114 17.12 -27.37 0.92
C LYS A 114 17.29 -27.13 2.42
N LEU A 115 16.30 -27.51 3.19
CA LEU A 115 16.32 -27.51 4.64
C LEU A 115 16.08 -28.94 5.15
N LEU A 116 16.97 -29.41 6.03
CA LEU A 116 16.95 -30.71 6.62
C LEU A 116 16.59 -30.64 8.11
N PHE A 117 15.73 -31.56 8.56
CA PHE A 117 15.51 -31.86 9.96
C PHE A 117 15.87 -33.31 10.23
N SER A 118 16.76 -33.56 11.17
CA SER A 118 17.37 -34.87 11.42
C SER A 118 17.30 -35.26 12.89
N ASN A 119 17.29 -36.56 13.17
CA ASN A 119 17.38 -37.08 14.53
C ASN A 119 18.81 -36.99 15.11
N LYS A 120 18.99 -37.41 16.36
CA LYS A 120 20.30 -37.39 17.08
C LYS A 120 21.43 -38.14 16.38
N ASN A 121 21.11 -39.05 15.47
CA ASN A 121 22.07 -39.84 14.74
C ASN A 121 22.38 -39.24 13.34
N GLY A 122 21.78 -38.10 13.00
CA GLY A 122 21.87 -37.50 11.66
C GLY A 122 20.96 -38.17 10.62
N GLU A 123 20.05 -39.05 11.04
CA GLU A 123 19.08 -39.67 10.12
C GLU A 123 17.96 -38.73 9.81
N LEU A 124 17.60 -38.61 8.54
CA LEU A 124 16.67 -37.61 8.02
C LEU A 124 15.22 -37.89 8.44
N ILE A 125 14.60 -36.91 9.09
CA ILE A 125 13.17 -36.89 9.43
C ILE A 125 12.39 -36.16 8.33
N GLN A 126 12.90 -35.01 7.88
CA GLN A 126 12.23 -34.18 6.89
C GLN A 126 13.24 -33.46 6.01
N LEU A 127 12.96 -33.40 4.71
CA LEU A 127 13.67 -32.60 3.72
C LEU A 127 12.68 -31.70 3.02
N ILE A 128 12.96 -30.41 2.99
CA ILE A 128 12.09 -29.40 2.37
C ILE A 128 12.91 -28.65 1.33
N ASP A 129 12.42 -28.63 0.08
CA ASP A 129 12.91 -27.73 -0.95
C ASP A 129 12.21 -26.37 -0.75
N VAL A 130 12.90 -25.40 -0.12
CA VAL A 130 12.39 -24.06 0.11
C VAL A 130 12.51 -23.27 -1.18
N PRO A 131 11.39 -22.75 -1.74
CA PRO A 131 11.45 -21.93 -2.95
C PRO A 131 12.03 -20.53 -2.65
N PRO A 132 12.34 -19.72 -3.68
CA PRO A 132 12.60 -18.30 -3.50
C PRO A 132 11.40 -17.65 -2.80
N LEU A 133 11.64 -16.89 -1.72
CA LEU A 133 10.60 -16.18 -0.97
C LEU A 133 10.80 -14.67 -1.08
N GLU A 134 9.70 -13.93 -1.14
CA GLU A 134 9.68 -12.48 -1.04
C GLU A 134 9.86 -12.02 0.43
N GLU A 135 10.20 -10.75 0.65
CA GLU A 135 10.28 -10.19 2.01
C GLU A 135 8.95 -10.35 2.75
N ASP A 136 9.03 -10.77 4.02
CA ASP A 136 7.88 -10.96 4.90
C ASP A 136 6.83 -11.94 4.35
N THR A 137 7.29 -12.96 3.61
CA THR A 137 6.54 -14.16 3.29
C THR A 137 7.19 -15.39 3.91
N SER A 138 6.43 -16.44 4.11
CA SER A 138 6.90 -17.72 4.63
C SER A 138 6.49 -18.88 3.72
N PHE A 139 7.12 -20.04 3.93
CA PHE A 139 6.80 -21.30 3.28
C PHE A 139 6.38 -22.28 4.36
N GLY A 140 5.08 -22.52 4.50
CA GLY A 140 4.50 -23.26 5.61
C GLY A 140 3.50 -24.30 5.18
N LYS A 141 3.17 -25.23 6.09
CA LYS A 141 2.20 -26.28 5.84
C LYS A 141 0.78 -25.73 5.85
N ASN A 142 0.03 -26.02 4.79
CA ASN A 142 -1.42 -25.79 4.76
C ASN A 142 -2.19 -26.90 5.52
N ASN A 143 -3.52 -26.76 5.62
CA ASN A 143 -4.41 -27.71 6.30
C ASN A 143 -4.40 -29.14 5.70
N GLN A 144 -3.82 -29.31 4.50
CA GLN A 144 -3.65 -30.62 3.85
C GLN A 144 -2.25 -31.19 4.07
N GLY A 145 -1.40 -30.50 4.85
CA GLY A 145 -0.02 -30.88 5.12
C GLY A 145 0.97 -30.58 4.00
N LYS A 146 0.53 -29.85 2.95
CA LYS A 146 1.37 -29.43 1.82
C LYS A 146 2.00 -28.08 2.13
N PHE A 147 3.29 -27.91 1.81
CA PHE A 147 3.97 -26.63 1.91
C PHE A 147 3.61 -25.68 0.79
N GLU A 148 3.26 -24.44 1.15
CA GLU A 148 2.90 -23.36 0.23
C GLU A 148 3.35 -22.00 0.76
N ILE A 149 3.50 -21.01 -0.14
CA ILE A 149 3.85 -19.64 0.25
C ILE A 149 2.64 -19.00 0.93
N MET A 150 2.86 -18.38 2.10
CA MET A 150 1.82 -17.78 2.92
C MET A 150 2.32 -16.54 3.68
N SER A 151 1.40 -15.86 4.35
CA SER A 151 1.78 -14.83 5.33
C SER A 151 2.35 -15.49 6.58
N PRO A 152 3.47 -14.98 7.11
CA PRO A 152 4.11 -15.56 8.30
C PRO A 152 3.19 -15.55 9.52
N THR A 153 3.20 -16.68 10.24
CA THR A 153 2.38 -16.90 11.44
C THR A 153 3.21 -17.45 12.63
N PRO A 154 4.35 -16.80 12.98
CA PRO A 154 5.25 -17.34 13.99
C PRO A 154 4.55 -17.60 15.31
N LEU A 155 4.76 -18.80 15.88
CA LEU A 155 4.18 -19.32 17.12
C LEU A 155 2.65 -19.44 17.13
N SER A 156 2.04 -19.59 15.95
CA SER A 156 0.60 -19.78 15.79
C SER A 156 0.28 -20.74 14.64
N GLU A 157 -0.98 -21.16 14.54
CA GLU A 157 -1.42 -22.00 13.42
C GLU A 157 -1.25 -21.27 12.09
N ASN A 158 -0.75 -21.98 11.08
CA ASN A 158 -0.59 -21.43 9.73
C ASN A 158 -1.94 -21.02 9.15
N ILE A 159 -2.02 -19.76 8.72
CA ILE A 159 -3.21 -19.25 8.03
C ILE A 159 -2.97 -19.42 6.52
N TYR A 160 -3.54 -20.46 5.97
CA TYR A 160 -3.53 -20.66 4.54
C TYR A 160 -4.63 -19.84 3.88
N ILE A 161 -4.24 -18.92 3.02
CA ILE A 161 -5.15 -18.14 2.18
C ILE A 161 -5.13 -18.77 0.79
N LEU A 162 -6.30 -19.12 0.26
CA LEU A 162 -6.39 -19.65 -1.09
C LEU A 162 -5.78 -18.67 -2.12
N PRO A 163 -5.10 -19.16 -3.17
CA PRO A 163 -4.73 -18.30 -4.27
C PRO A 163 -5.96 -17.69 -4.93
N PRO A 164 -5.90 -16.39 -5.32
CA PRO A 164 -7.02 -15.73 -5.97
C PRO A 164 -7.28 -16.31 -7.36
N PRO A 165 -8.47 -16.09 -7.92
CA PRO A 165 -8.77 -16.53 -9.28
C PRO A 165 -7.94 -15.75 -10.31
N GLU A 166 -7.53 -16.45 -11.36
CA GLU A 166 -6.85 -15.87 -12.51
C GLU A 166 -7.88 -15.38 -13.55
N PHE A 167 -7.59 -14.23 -14.13
CA PHE A 167 -8.43 -13.59 -15.15
C PHE A 167 -7.79 -13.74 -16.54
N SER A 168 -8.55 -14.16 -17.54
CA SER A 168 -8.06 -14.25 -18.92
C SER A 168 -7.66 -12.91 -19.54
N HIS A 169 -8.19 -11.80 -19.02
CA HIS A 169 -7.91 -10.45 -19.48
C HIS A 169 -7.60 -9.53 -18.28
N LYS A 170 -6.65 -8.62 -18.46
CA LYS A 170 -6.28 -7.60 -17.45
C LYS A 170 -7.17 -6.36 -17.60
N SER A 171 -7.12 -5.47 -16.61
CA SER A 171 -7.72 -4.13 -16.72
C SER A 171 -7.23 -3.41 -17.98
N GLY A 172 -8.12 -2.68 -18.65
CA GLY A 172 -7.76 -1.92 -19.86
C GLY A 172 -8.93 -1.66 -20.80
N PHE A 173 -8.62 -1.12 -21.97
CA PHE A 173 -9.59 -0.80 -23.01
C PHE A 173 -9.69 -1.93 -24.03
N TYR A 174 -10.90 -2.23 -24.44
CA TYR A 174 -11.22 -3.32 -25.38
C TYR A 174 -12.19 -2.83 -26.47
N PRO A 175 -11.90 -3.11 -27.75
CA PRO A 175 -12.68 -2.56 -28.86
C PRO A 175 -14.07 -3.18 -29.01
N ASN A 176 -14.29 -4.35 -28.43
CA ASN A 176 -15.55 -5.09 -28.53
C ASN A 176 -15.90 -5.78 -27.22
N ASN A 177 -17.17 -6.13 -27.08
CA ASN A 177 -17.62 -7.05 -26.02
C ASN A 177 -16.88 -8.39 -26.14
N PHE A 178 -16.60 -9.02 -25.01
CA PHE A 178 -15.91 -10.33 -24.97
C PHE A 178 -16.37 -11.17 -23.78
N ILE A 179 -16.03 -12.45 -23.81
CA ILE A 179 -16.26 -13.35 -22.69
C ILE A 179 -15.00 -13.42 -21.84
N LEU A 180 -15.08 -12.96 -20.61
CA LEU A 180 -14.04 -13.07 -19.61
C LEU A 180 -14.08 -14.47 -18.99
N LEU A 181 -12.94 -15.15 -19.01
CA LEU A 181 -12.78 -16.44 -18.34
C LEU A 181 -12.02 -16.25 -17.03
N LEU A 182 -12.49 -16.96 -16.00
CA LEU A 182 -11.81 -17.07 -14.72
C LEU A 182 -11.38 -18.51 -14.50
N SER A 183 -10.24 -18.71 -13.85
CA SER A 183 -9.78 -20.03 -13.42
C SER A 183 -9.28 -19.96 -11.97
N SER A 184 -9.52 -21.03 -11.22
CA SER A 184 -8.94 -21.18 -9.89
C SER A 184 -7.79 -22.19 -9.95
N PRO A 185 -6.60 -21.86 -9.39
CA PRO A 185 -5.54 -22.83 -9.23
C PRO A 185 -5.81 -23.87 -8.13
N THR A 186 -6.86 -23.68 -7.33
CA THR A 186 -7.25 -24.59 -6.25
C THR A 186 -8.30 -25.60 -6.75
N GLU A 187 -7.98 -26.88 -6.64
CA GLU A 187 -8.92 -27.97 -6.96
C GLU A 187 -10.14 -27.96 -6.03
N ASN A 188 -11.29 -28.37 -6.55
CA ASN A 188 -12.55 -28.44 -5.79
C ASN A 188 -12.98 -27.11 -5.13
N SER A 189 -12.62 -25.98 -5.75
CA SER A 189 -13.03 -24.65 -5.32
C SER A 189 -14.10 -24.05 -6.22
N PHE A 190 -14.80 -23.06 -5.69
CA PHE A 190 -15.74 -22.22 -6.44
C PHE A 190 -15.16 -20.81 -6.60
N ILE A 191 -15.57 -20.10 -7.64
CA ILE A 191 -15.29 -18.68 -7.77
C ILE A 191 -16.60 -17.93 -7.62
N TYR A 192 -16.67 -17.02 -6.62
CA TYR A 192 -17.72 -16.03 -6.54
C TYR A 192 -17.25 -14.74 -7.21
N TYR A 193 -18.17 -14.02 -7.85
CA TYR A 193 -17.87 -12.73 -8.45
C TYR A 193 -19.04 -11.75 -8.36
N THR A 194 -18.73 -10.46 -8.43
CA THR A 194 -19.68 -9.35 -8.58
C THR A 194 -19.25 -8.48 -9.77
N ILE A 195 -20.19 -7.70 -10.30
CA ILE A 195 -19.95 -6.76 -11.41
C ILE A 195 -20.36 -5.32 -11.08
N ASP A 196 -20.69 -5.07 -9.84
CA ASP A 196 -21.17 -3.79 -9.29
C ASP A 196 -20.20 -3.18 -8.26
N GLY A 197 -18.98 -3.72 -8.14
CA GLY A 197 -17.98 -3.25 -7.19
C GLY A 197 -18.16 -3.77 -5.76
N SER A 198 -19.28 -4.47 -5.45
CA SER A 198 -19.53 -5.02 -4.13
C SER A 198 -18.59 -6.20 -3.80
N ASP A 199 -18.51 -6.56 -2.51
CA ASP A 199 -17.69 -7.66 -2.05
C ASP A 199 -18.29 -9.01 -2.45
N PRO A 200 -17.62 -9.84 -3.28
CA PRO A 200 -18.14 -11.13 -3.72
C PRO A 200 -18.29 -12.19 -2.60
N LEU A 201 -17.73 -11.96 -1.40
CA LEU A 201 -17.95 -12.85 -0.25
C LEU A 201 -19.31 -12.62 0.39
N ASN A 202 -19.76 -11.37 0.50
CA ASN A 202 -20.89 -10.97 1.34
C ASN A 202 -22.06 -10.33 0.56
N SER A 203 -21.86 -9.95 -0.70
CA SER A 203 -22.88 -9.27 -1.49
C SER A 203 -24.04 -10.19 -1.87
N GLU A 204 -25.26 -9.65 -1.82
CA GLU A 204 -26.46 -10.31 -2.36
C GLU A 204 -26.44 -10.41 -3.90
N THR A 205 -25.66 -9.55 -4.57
CA THR A 205 -25.53 -9.53 -6.04
C THR A 205 -24.45 -10.48 -6.54
N ARG A 206 -23.76 -11.19 -5.63
CA ARG A 206 -22.72 -12.15 -6.00
C ARG A 206 -23.27 -13.29 -6.86
N LYS A 207 -22.45 -13.73 -7.79
CA LYS A 207 -22.74 -14.87 -8.68
C LYS A 207 -21.68 -15.94 -8.51
N ILE A 208 -22.07 -17.19 -8.76
CA ILE A 208 -21.12 -18.30 -8.90
C ILE A 208 -20.64 -18.31 -10.35
N TYR A 209 -19.33 -18.35 -10.54
CA TYR A 209 -18.73 -18.43 -11.86
C TYR A 209 -19.03 -19.79 -12.52
N SER A 210 -19.43 -19.75 -13.80
CA SER A 210 -19.60 -20.93 -14.64
C SER A 210 -18.60 -20.91 -15.80
N LYS A 211 -18.35 -22.08 -16.42
CA LYS A 211 -17.43 -22.21 -17.56
C LYS A 211 -17.90 -21.44 -18.82
N GLU A 212 -19.12 -20.93 -18.83
CA GLU A 212 -19.64 -20.06 -19.89
C GLU A 212 -18.96 -18.67 -19.88
N GLY A 213 -18.31 -18.31 -18.77
CA GLY A 213 -17.62 -17.05 -18.60
C GLY A 213 -18.55 -15.89 -18.26
N ILE A 214 -17.96 -14.70 -18.18
CA ILE A 214 -18.66 -13.46 -17.87
C ILE A 214 -18.67 -12.60 -19.12
N ASN A 215 -19.86 -12.23 -19.61
CA ASN A 215 -19.98 -11.31 -20.74
C ASN A 215 -19.58 -9.90 -20.30
N ILE A 216 -18.53 -9.36 -20.89
CA ILE A 216 -18.04 -7.99 -20.67
C ILE A 216 -18.58 -7.12 -21.80
N TYR A 217 -19.25 -6.02 -21.42
CA TYR A 217 -19.93 -5.12 -22.36
C TYR A 217 -19.95 -3.67 -21.81
N ASP A 218 -20.29 -2.72 -22.66
CA ASP A 218 -20.44 -1.31 -22.27
C ASP A 218 -21.70 -1.12 -21.41
N ARG A 219 -21.48 -0.71 -20.16
CA ARG A 219 -22.53 -0.46 -19.16
C ARG A 219 -23.00 0.99 -19.09
N SER A 220 -22.50 1.87 -19.95
CA SER A 220 -22.75 3.32 -19.86
C SER A 220 -24.23 3.70 -19.93
N ASN A 221 -25.09 2.84 -20.51
CA ASN A 221 -26.54 3.04 -20.56
C ASN A 221 -27.31 2.50 -19.34
N GLU A 222 -26.63 1.80 -18.42
CA GLU A 222 -27.28 1.31 -17.20
C GLU A 222 -27.48 2.43 -16.18
N PRO A 223 -28.45 2.30 -15.25
CA PRO A 223 -28.61 3.25 -14.14
C PRO A 223 -27.32 3.48 -13.37
N ASN A 224 -27.14 4.70 -12.87
CA ASN A 224 -26.05 5.00 -11.97
C ASN A 224 -26.28 4.32 -10.61
N ILE A 225 -25.21 3.97 -9.93
CA ILE A 225 -25.25 3.38 -8.58
C ILE A 225 -24.66 4.38 -7.59
N TYR A 226 -23.41 4.77 -7.79
CA TYR A 226 -22.67 5.62 -6.84
C TYR A 226 -22.90 7.11 -7.11
N ALA A 227 -23.13 7.52 -8.34
CA ALA A 227 -23.47 8.90 -8.70
C ALA A 227 -24.92 9.29 -8.34
N GLU A 228 -25.73 8.37 -7.86
CA GLU A 228 -27.12 8.62 -7.41
C GLU A 228 -27.21 9.20 -5.98
N TYR A 229 -26.10 9.24 -5.21
CA TYR A 229 -26.12 9.88 -3.90
C TYR A 229 -26.46 11.36 -4.01
N GLU A 230 -27.39 11.80 -3.17
CA GLU A 230 -27.88 13.18 -3.13
C GLU A 230 -27.27 13.97 -1.97
N GLU A 231 -27.36 15.29 -2.06
CA GLU A 231 -27.11 16.17 -0.92
C GLU A 231 -28.36 16.20 -0.03
N ASP A 232 -28.23 15.69 1.21
CA ASP A 232 -29.24 15.78 2.25
C ASP A 232 -28.53 16.00 3.61
N GLU A 233 -28.75 17.18 4.19
CA GLU A 233 -28.11 17.55 5.46
C GLU A 233 -28.52 16.64 6.63
N ASN A 234 -29.63 15.90 6.51
CA ASN A 234 -30.15 14.98 7.53
C ASN A 234 -29.87 13.51 7.23
N SER A 235 -29.11 13.21 6.17
CA SER A 235 -28.80 11.85 5.79
C SER A 235 -27.35 11.49 6.13
N ALA A 236 -27.16 10.31 6.74
CA ALA A 236 -25.84 9.78 7.05
C ALA A 236 -25.04 9.33 5.80
N VAL A 237 -25.70 9.14 4.67
CA VAL A 237 -25.07 8.75 3.40
C VAL A 237 -24.94 9.91 2.41
N SER A 238 -25.20 11.14 2.83
CA SER A 238 -24.97 12.31 1.99
C SER A 238 -23.47 12.48 1.72
N ILE A 239 -23.10 12.69 0.45
CA ILE A 239 -21.69 12.85 0.06
C ILE A 239 -21.17 14.27 0.26
N THR A 240 -22.03 15.22 0.51
CA THR A 240 -21.69 16.63 0.72
C THR A 240 -22.77 17.32 1.55
N ARG A 241 -22.49 18.55 1.98
CA ARG A 241 -23.40 19.35 2.78
C ARG A 241 -23.31 20.82 2.41
N GLY A 242 -24.42 21.36 1.91
CA GLY A 242 -24.53 22.79 1.56
C GLY A 242 -23.70 23.23 0.36
N CYS A 243 -23.31 22.30 -0.53
CA CYS A 243 -22.59 22.58 -1.76
C CYS A 243 -23.48 22.74 -2.99
N GLY A 244 -24.79 22.42 -2.86
CA GLY A 244 -25.71 22.47 -3.97
C GLY A 244 -25.49 21.38 -5.03
N TYR A 245 -24.93 20.25 -4.60
CA TYR A 245 -24.73 19.12 -5.51
C TYR A 245 -26.03 18.60 -6.08
N ARG A 246 -26.02 18.29 -7.36
CA ARG A 246 -27.14 17.64 -8.05
C ARG A 246 -26.59 16.39 -8.74
N LYS A 247 -27.27 15.27 -8.49
CA LYS A 247 -26.96 14.02 -9.18
C LYS A 247 -27.13 14.14 -10.70
N PRO A 248 -26.40 13.37 -11.50
CA PRO A 248 -26.56 13.34 -12.94
C PRO A 248 -27.99 12.98 -13.35
N ARG A 249 -28.51 13.68 -14.35
CA ARG A 249 -29.88 13.42 -14.86
C ARG A 249 -29.96 12.21 -15.77
N TYR A 250 -28.83 11.75 -16.26
CA TYR A 250 -28.70 10.65 -17.23
C TYR A 250 -27.64 9.68 -16.72
N PRO A 251 -27.66 8.43 -17.21
CA PRO A 251 -26.57 7.50 -16.98
C PRO A 251 -25.22 8.13 -17.39
N ILE A 252 -24.22 7.93 -16.56
CA ILE A 252 -22.83 8.35 -16.84
C ILE A 252 -22.06 7.19 -17.45
N ASP A 253 -20.93 7.49 -18.07
CA ASP A 253 -20.06 6.47 -18.66
C ASP A 253 -19.52 5.51 -17.60
N LYS A 254 -19.46 4.22 -17.93
CA LYS A 254 -19.08 3.16 -16.99
C LYS A 254 -18.14 2.14 -17.58
N ALA A 255 -17.02 1.89 -16.91
CA ALA A 255 -16.29 0.65 -17.07
C ALA A 255 -17.03 -0.51 -16.38
N MET A 256 -16.87 -1.72 -16.85
CA MET A 256 -17.33 -2.91 -16.16
C MET A 256 -16.24 -3.40 -15.20
N VAL A 257 -16.52 -3.38 -13.91
CA VAL A 257 -15.65 -3.90 -12.87
C VAL A 257 -16.07 -5.31 -12.51
N VAL A 258 -15.15 -6.26 -12.58
CA VAL A 258 -15.36 -7.63 -12.08
C VAL A 258 -14.49 -7.85 -10.87
N ARG A 259 -15.10 -8.09 -9.72
CA ARG A 259 -14.42 -8.51 -8.48
C ARG A 259 -14.66 -10.00 -8.28
N ALA A 260 -13.61 -10.76 -7.94
CA ALA A 260 -13.75 -12.22 -7.81
C ALA A 260 -12.90 -12.76 -6.67
N VAL A 261 -13.33 -13.90 -6.13
CA VAL A 261 -12.71 -14.60 -5.02
C VAL A 261 -12.81 -16.10 -5.19
N THR A 262 -11.73 -16.83 -4.92
CA THR A 262 -11.77 -18.30 -4.82
C THR A 262 -12.27 -18.70 -3.44
N VAL A 263 -13.16 -19.68 -3.36
CA VAL A 263 -13.78 -20.15 -2.11
C VAL A 263 -13.81 -21.68 -2.08
N THR A 264 -13.51 -22.25 -0.94
CA THR A 264 -13.82 -23.65 -0.56
C THR A 264 -14.78 -23.63 0.62
N ASP A 265 -15.14 -24.80 1.17
CA ASP A 265 -16.07 -24.89 2.31
C ASP A 265 -15.64 -24.04 3.53
N ASN A 266 -14.34 -23.90 3.77
CA ASN A 266 -13.81 -23.29 4.99
C ASN A 266 -12.84 -22.11 4.74
N LEU A 267 -12.42 -21.86 3.50
CA LEU A 267 -11.38 -20.90 3.18
C LEU A 267 -11.78 -20.05 1.97
N HIS A 268 -11.20 -18.85 1.90
CA HIS A 268 -11.30 -18.00 0.73
C HIS A 268 -9.97 -17.32 0.40
N SER A 269 -9.81 -16.91 -0.84
CA SER A 269 -8.68 -16.08 -1.28
C SER A 269 -8.88 -14.62 -0.90
N LYS A 270 -7.88 -13.79 -1.19
CA LYS A 270 -8.11 -12.35 -1.35
C LYS A 270 -9.08 -12.10 -2.51
N VAL A 271 -9.86 -11.03 -2.39
CA VAL A 271 -10.67 -10.52 -3.50
C VAL A 271 -9.76 -9.79 -4.48
N VAL A 272 -9.83 -10.15 -5.74
CA VAL A 272 -9.11 -9.47 -6.83
C VAL A 272 -10.10 -8.89 -7.82
N ASP A 273 -9.70 -7.82 -8.51
CA ASP A 273 -10.58 -7.14 -9.44
C ASP A 273 -9.86 -6.68 -10.71
N ASN A 274 -10.66 -6.50 -11.78
CA ASN A 274 -10.23 -5.87 -13.02
C ASN A 274 -11.33 -4.96 -13.56
N SER A 275 -10.93 -3.90 -14.27
CA SER A 275 -11.81 -2.90 -14.86
C SER A 275 -11.68 -2.89 -16.38
N TYR A 276 -12.80 -3.08 -17.07
CA TYR A 276 -12.87 -3.23 -18.52
C TYR A 276 -13.64 -2.07 -19.14
N PHE A 277 -12.98 -1.34 -20.04
CA PHE A 277 -13.52 -0.20 -20.77
C PHE A 277 -13.82 -0.65 -22.20
N ILE A 278 -15.10 -0.76 -22.55
CA ILE A 278 -15.53 -1.22 -23.88
C ILE A 278 -15.75 -0.01 -24.80
N THR A 279 -14.96 0.10 -25.86
CA THR A 279 -14.90 1.29 -26.69
C THR A 279 -15.89 1.31 -27.87
N THR A 280 -16.92 0.45 -27.84
CA THR A 280 -18.01 0.49 -28.85
C THR A 280 -18.93 1.72 -28.68
N GLY A 281 -18.84 2.44 -27.55
CA GLY A 281 -19.62 3.62 -27.22
C GLY A 281 -18.73 4.82 -26.86
N ASN A 282 -19.21 5.65 -25.93
CA ASN A 282 -18.54 6.88 -25.50
C ASN A 282 -17.16 6.63 -24.86
N LEU A 283 -16.90 5.45 -24.34
CA LEU A 283 -15.63 5.12 -23.68
C LEU A 283 -14.42 5.19 -24.61
N ALA A 284 -14.61 5.16 -25.92
CA ALA A 284 -13.52 5.35 -26.89
C ALA A 284 -12.80 6.69 -26.72
N GLU A 285 -13.51 7.74 -26.31
CA GLU A 285 -12.94 9.07 -26.14
C GLU A 285 -11.95 9.13 -24.96
N TYR A 286 -12.09 8.23 -23.98
CA TYR A 286 -11.22 8.18 -22.81
C TYR A 286 -9.88 7.49 -23.07
N GLU A 287 -9.74 6.71 -24.13
CA GLU A 287 -8.52 5.95 -24.44
C GLU A 287 -7.27 6.84 -24.58
N GLN A 288 -7.44 8.08 -25.02
CA GLN A 288 -6.35 9.06 -25.18
C GLN A 288 -5.86 9.69 -23.86
N TYR A 289 -6.62 9.55 -22.77
CA TYR A 289 -6.32 10.17 -21.49
C TYR A 289 -5.61 9.20 -20.53
N PHE A 290 -5.04 9.79 -19.48
CA PHE A 290 -4.54 9.03 -18.34
C PHE A 290 -5.72 8.69 -17.41
N ILE A 291 -6.06 7.42 -17.34
CA ILE A 291 -7.21 6.91 -16.58
C ILE A 291 -6.75 6.29 -15.28
N ILE A 292 -7.45 6.58 -14.21
CA ILE A 292 -7.32 5.93 -12.92
C ILE A 292 -8.64 5.21 -12.64
N SER A 293 -8.59 3.89 -12.56
CA SER A 293 -9.70 3.09 -12.04
C SER A 293 -9.42 2.74 -10.59
N LEU A 294 -10.25 3.26 -9.69
CA LEU A 294 -10.17 3.01 -8.25
C LEU A 294 -11.34 2.12 -7.84
N VAL A 295 -11.04 0.92 -7.36
CA VAL A 295 -12.02 -0.09 -6.99
C VAL A 295 -11.87 -0.42 -5.51
N THR A 296 -12.97 -0.33 -4.77
CA THR A 296 -13.01 -0.68 -3.35
C THR A 296 -14.40 -1.21 -2.99
N ASN A 297 -14.51 -1.89 -1.84
CA ASN A 297 -15.83 -2.22 -1.30
C ASN A 297 -16.64 -0.94 -1.14
N PRO A 298 -17.86 -0.85 -1.69
CA PRO A 298 -18.72 0.33 -1.55
C PRO A 298 -18.92 0.78 -0.11
N ALA A 299 -18.92 -0.14 0.86
CA ALA A 299 -19.01 0.19 2.28
C ALA A 299 -17.84 1.08 2.74
N ASN A 300 -16.64 0.89 2.19
CA ASN A 300 -15.47 1.73 2.49
C ASN A 300 -15.69 3.20 2.17
N LEU A 301 -16.57 3.50 1.23
CA LEU A 301 -16.89 4.86 0.80
C LEU A 301 -18.20 5.38 1.38
N PHE A 302 -19.26 4.55 1.37
CA PHE A 302 -20.64 5.03 1.51
C PHE A 302 -21.38 4.48 2.72
N ASP A 303 -20.81 3.56 3.50
CA ASP A 303 -21.41 3.09 4.74
C ASP A 303 -21.48 4.22 5.78
N PRO A 304 -22.61 4.39 6.51
CA PRO A 304 -22.77 5.48 7.47
C PRO A 304 -21.80 5.42 8.66
N GLU A 305 -21.26 4.27 9.01
CA GLU A 305 -20.32 4.13 10.14
C GLU A 305 -18.86 4.21 9.71
N ILE A 306 -18.49 3.48 8.66
CA ILE A 306 -17.09 3.33 8.23
C ILE A 306 -16.74 4.04 6.92
N GLY A 307 -17.75 4.46 6.15
CA GLY A 307 -17.55 5.07 4.83
C GLY A 307 -16.86 6.42 4.93
N ILE A 308 -15.76 6.56 4.20
CA ILE A 308 -14.94 7.79 4.25
C ILE A 308 -15.51 8.93 3.39
N TYR A 309 -16.48 8.66 2.53
CA TYR A 309 -16.98 9.62 1.54
C TYR A 309 -18.25 10.36 1.97
N VAL A 310 -18.89 9.94 3.06
CA VAL A 310 -20.22 10.39 3.50
C VAL A 310 -20.18 11.23 4.78
N THR A 311 -21.31 11.87 5.10
CA THR A 311 -21.51 12.60 6.36
C THR A 311 -21.35 11.69 7.57
N GLY A 312 -21.91 10.48 7.50
CA GLY A 312 -21.79 9.45 8.53
C GLY A 312 -22.76 9.59 9.70
N LYS A 313 -22.90 8.50 10.44
CA LYS A 313 -23.80 8.40 11.60
C LYS A 313 -23.42 9.35 12.73
N GLN A 314 -22.12 9.54 13.00
CA GLN A 314 -21.65 10.45 14.05
C GLN A 314 -22.12 11.89 13.84
N TYR A 315 -22.21 12.33 12.58
CA TYR A 315 -22.74 13.65 12.25
C TYR A 315 -24.24 13.73 12.57
N ILE A 316 -25.03 12.73 12.19
CA ILE A 316 -26.47 12.70 12.46
C ILE A 316 -26.74 12.66 13.96
N ASP A 317 -26.05 11.79 14.70
CA ASP A 317 -26.18 11.71 16.16
C ASP A 317 -25.84 13.06 16.84
N TRP A 318 -24.84 13.78 16.30
CA TRP A 318 -24.46 15.09 16.82
C TRP A 318 -25.53 16.17 16.56
N ILE A 319 -26.02 16.29 15.32
CA ILE A 319 -27.04 17.34 14.99
C ILE A 319 -28.41 17.07 15.62
N THR A 320 -28.69 15.82 15.98
CA THR A 320 -29.95 15.44 16.67
C THR A 320 -29.81 15.39 18.19
N SER A 321 -28.60 15.63 18.72
CA SER A 321 -28.36 15.60 20.17
C SER A 321 -29.05 16.75 20.91
N PRO A 322 -29.55 16.55 22.15
CA PRO A 322 -30.03 17.61 22.97
C PRO A 322 -28.96 18.70 23.22
N GLY A 323 -29.26 19.94 22.92
CA GLY A 323 -28.32 21.05 23.07
C GLY A 323 -27.43 21.31 21.85
N TYR A 324 -27.66 20.63 20.72
CA TYR A 324 -27.02 21.01 19.48
C TYR A 324 -27.27 22.46 19.12
N ILE A 325 -26.20 23.21 18.92
CA ILE A 325 -26.28 24.59 18.43
C ILE A 325 -25.87 24.54 16.96
N PRO A 326 -26.75 24.92 16.02
CA PRO A 326 -26.41 24.97 14.61
C PRO A 326 -25.18 25.85 14.39
N ASN A 327 -24.12 25.26 13.81
CA ASN A 327 -22.97 26.02 13.39
C ASN A 327 -23.31 26.74 12.08
N PRO A 328 -23.29 28.09 12.02
CA PRO A 328 -23.51 28.82 10.79
C PRO A 328 -22.41 28.60 9.75
N ASP A 329 -21.21 28.18 10.20
CA ASP A 329 -20.10 27.82 9.32
C ASP A 329 -20.24 26.37 8.86
N LYS A 330 -20.88 26.18 7.72
CA LYS A 330 -21.07 24.86 7.08
C LYS A 330 -19.76 24.18 6.70
N TRP A 331 -18.66 24.90 6.67
CA TRP A 331 -17.33 24.46 6.29
C TRP A 331 -16.42 24.15 7.48
N SER A 332 -16.92 24.33 8.70
CA SER A 332 -16.11 24.15 9.89
C SER A 332 -15.56 22.75 10.03
N LYS A 333 -14.27 22.66 10.31
CA LYS A 333 -13.55 21.42 10.61
C LYS A 333 -14.05 20.71 11.87
N SER A 334 -14.85 21.39 12.70
CA SER A 334 -15.47 20.83 13.92
C SER A 334 -16.67 19.92 13.63
N ASN A 335 -17.07 19.79 12.37
CA ASN A 335 -18.13 18.90 11.97
C ASN A 335 -17.73 17.43 12.16
N LYS A 336 -18.64 16.64 12.69
CA LYS A 336 -18.49 15.22 12.95
C LYS A 336 -18.67 14.33 11.70
N CYS A 337 -18.60 14.89 10.50
CA CYS A 337 -18.76 14.12 9.28
C CYS A 337 -17.57 13.16 9.07
N ASN A 338 -17.86 11.93 8.62
CA ASN A 338 -16.85 10.91 8.34
C ASN A 338 -15.78 11.42 7.36
N TYR A 339 -16.17 12.20 6.34
CA TYR A 339 -15.21 12.73 5.36
C TYR A 339 -14.23 13.78 5.94
N TYR A 340 -14.43 14.27 7.18
CA TYR A 340 -13.46 15.10 7.89
C TYR A 340 -12.50 14.30 8.76
N SER A 341 -12.79 13.04 9.00
CA SER A 341 -11.98 12.16 9.83
C SER A 341 -10.61 11.89 9.19
N LYS A 342 -9.59 11.72 10.01
CA LYS A 342 -8.19 11.55 9.64
C LYS A 342 -7.56 10.46 10.50
N GLY A 343 -6.40 10.01 10.09
CA GLY A 343 -5.64 8.97 10.81
C GLY A 343 -5.71 7.62 10.10
N LYS A 344 -4.88 6.69 10.56
CA LYS A 344 -4.76 5.36 9.94
C LYS A 344 -6.05 4.54 10.04
N GLU A 345 -6.86 4.78 11.05
CA GLU A 345 -8.17 4.14 11.25
C GLU A 345 -9.20 4.55 10.19
N TRP A 346 -8.94 5.64 9.45
CA TRP A 346 -9.75 6.14 8.34
C TRP A 346 -9.14 5.85 6.97
N GLU A 347 -8.12 5.03 6.91
CA GLU A 347 -7.64 4.42 5.66
C GLU A 347 -8.53 3.22 5.30
N ARG A 348 -8.77 3.03 4.00
CA ARG A 348 -9.54 1.90 3.46
C ARG A 348 -8.74 1.20 2.39
N ASP A 349 -8.91 -0.11 2.28
CA ASP A 349 -8.33 -0.91 1.22
C ASP A 349 -8.99 -0.63 -0.14
N ALA A 350 -8.21 -0.64 -1.19
CA ALA A 350 -8.67 -0.47 -2.56
C ALA A 350 -7.68 -1.11 -3.55
N THR A 351 -8.12 -1.33 -4.77
CA THR A 351 -7.24 -1.58 -5.91
C THR A 351 -7.21 -0.36 -6.80
N VAL A 352 -6.02 0.04 -7.25
CA VAL A 352 -5.86 1.08 -8.26
C VAL A 352 -5.28 0.49 -9.54
N SER A 353 -5.87 0.86 -10.68
CA SER A 353 -5.33 0.60 -12.02
C SER A 353 -5.04 1.92 -12.70
N PHE A 354 -3.79 2.10 -13.14
CA PHE A 354 -3.37 3.22 -13.97
C PHE A 354 -3.31 2.77 -15.42
N ILE A 355 -4.04 3.46 -16.30
CA ILE A 355 -4.20 3.09 -17.70
C ILE A 355 -3.89 4.32 -18.56
N GLU A 356 -3.07 4.17 -19.60
CA GLU A 356 -2.77 5.23 -20.55
C GLU A 356 -2.74 4.66 -21.97
N LYS A 357 -3.31 5.39 -22.91
CA LYS A 357 -3.41 4.96 -24.32
C LYS A 357 -3.98 3.55 -24.43
N GLY A 358 -5.02 3.28 -23.66
CA GLY A 358 -5.73 2.01 -23.62
C GLY A 358 -5.04 0.85 -22.88
N LYS A 359 -3.79 1.03 -22.42
CA LYS A 359 -2.98 -0.04 -21.82
C LYS A 359 -2.83 0.13 -20.32
N LEU A 360 -2.94 -0.98 -19.61
CA LEU A 360 -2.62 -1.03 -18.18
C LEU A 360 -1.12 -0.79 -17.97
N LEU A 361 -0.79 0.20 -17.15
CA LEU A 361 0.58 0.57 -16.78
C LEU A 361 0.99 -0.09 -15.46
N LEU A 362 0.13 0.05 -14.46
CA LEU A 362 0.33 -0.49 -13.11
C LEU A 362 -1.03 -0.78 -12.49
N GLN A 363 -1.13 -1.91 -11.79
CA GLN A 363 -2.26 -2.25 -10.94
C GLN A 363 -1.73 -2.83 -9.64
N GLN A 364 -2.24 -2.35 -8.51
CA GLN A 364 -1.88 -2.91 -7.20
C GLN A 364 -2.93 -2.61 -6.13
N GLU A 365 -2.90 -3.40 -5.06
CA GLU A 365 -3.64 -3.15 -3.83
C GLU A 365 -2.99 -1.99 -3.06
N ILE A 366 -3.81 -1.10 -2.50
CA ILE A 366 -3.40 0.14 -1.83
C ILE A 366 -4.32 0.47 -0.66
N GLY A 367 -3.87 1.38 0.20
CA GLY A 367 -4.74 2.14 1.07
C GLY A 367 -5.23 3.43 0.41
N ILE A 368 -6.44 3.85 0.72
CA ILE A 368 -6.96 5.15 0.34
C ILE A 368 -7.40 5.94 1.57
N SER A 369 -7.16 7.22 1.57
CA SER A 369 -7.73 8.16 2.54
C SER A 369 -8.09 9.48 1.86
N LEU A 370 -8.99 10.24 2.46
CA LEU A 370 -9.36 11.54 1.89
C LEU A 370 -8.28 12.59 2.16
N LYS A 371 -8.01 13.43 1.16
CA LYS A 371 -7.11 14.58 1.23
C LYS A 371 -7.88 15.90 1.27
N GLY A 372 -7.32 16.89 1.93
CA GLY A 372 -7.85 18.26 1.99
C GLY A 372 -8.34 18.67 3.37
N SER A 373 -8.86 19.87 3.43
CA SER A 373 -9.47 20.51 4.62
C SER A 373 -10.96 20.76 4.35
N SER A 374 -11.37 22.00 4.07
CA SER A 374 -12.74 22.34 3.70
C SER A 374 -13.22 21.66 2.41
N THR A 375 -12.32 21.42 1.47
CA THR A 375 -12.60 20.73 0.20
C THR A 375 -13.08 19.29 0.37
N ARG A 376 -12.91 18.68 1.56
CA ARG A 376 -13.48 17.36 1.87
C ARG A 376 -15.02 17.35 1.86
N ASN A 377 -15.65 18.53 2.00
CA ASN A 377 -17.10 18.66 1.85
C ASN A 377 -17.56 18.74 0.38
N SER A 378 -16.63 18.91 -0.59
CA SER A 378 -17.00 18.96 -2.01
C SER A 378 -17.54 17.61 -2.48
N PRO A 379 -18.44 17.58 -3.48
CA PRO A 379 -18.96 16.32 -4.05
C PRO A 379 -17.86 15.44 -4.60
N GLN A 380 -16.91 16.02 -5.34
CA GLN A 380 -15.68 15.36 -5.76
C GLN A 380 -14.62 15.58 -4.68
N LYS A 381 -14.09 14.50 -4.11
CA LYS A 381 -13.10 14.53 -3.04
C LYS A 381 -11.74 14.06 -3.55
N SER A 382 -10.68 14.65 -3.01
CA SER A 382 -9.31 14.21 -3.29
C SER A 382 -8.97 13.01 -2.43
N PHE A 383 -8.17 12.10 -2.99
CA PHE A 383 -7.67 10.91 -2.30
C PHE A 383 -6.14 10.92 -2.25
N ASP A 384 -5.59 10.49 -1.12
CA ASP A 384 -4.25 9.96 -1.06
C ASP A 384 -4.31 8.45 -1.36
N LEU A 385 -3.53 8.00 -2.33
CA LEU A 385 -3.30 6.61 -2.67
C LEU A 385 -2.01 6.17 -1.98
N ILE A 386 -2.10 5.22 -1.07
CA ILE A 386 -1.02 4.85 -0.14
C ILE A 386 -0.52 3.46 -0.50
N ALA A 387 0.73 3.36 -0.92
CA ALA A 387 1.41 2.08 -1.10
C ALA A 387 2.05 1.68 0.23
N ASP A 388 1.56 0.59 0.81
CA ASP A 388 2.06 0.05 2.07
C ASP A 388 1.98 -1.48 2.01
N LYS A 389 2.96 -2.18 2.59
CA LYS A 389 3.02 -3.66 2.64
C LYS A 389 1.75 -4.29 3.23
N LYS A 390 1.05 -3.61 4.14
CA LYS A 390 -0.21 -4.10 4.72
C LYS A 390 -1.33 -4.27 3.69
N TYR A 391 -1.25 -3.53 2.56
CA TYR A 391 -2.22 -3.65 1.46
C TYR A 391 -1.67 -4.52 0.33
N GLY A 392 -0.38 -4.33 -0.02
CA GLY A 392 0.25 -5.02 -1.13
C GLY A 392 1.72 -4.63 -1.25
N LYS A 393 2.10 -3.94 -2.34
CA LYS A 393 3.47 -3.46 -2.53
C LYS A 393 3.74 -2.20 -1.71
N LYS A 394 4.96 -2.09 -1.18
CA LYS A 394 5.39 -0.93 -0.38
C LYS A 394 5.47 0.38 -1.17
N TYR A 395 5.65 0.29 -2.48
CA TYR A 395 5.81 1.44 -3.36
C TYR A 395 5.00 1.29 -4.64
N PHE A 396 4.60 2.42 -5.22
CA PHE A 396 4.28 2.49 -6.64
C PHE A 396 5.58 2.51 -7.41
N GLU A 397 5.83 1.54 -8.28
CA GLU A 397 7.03 1.46 -9.11
C GLU A 397 6.66 1.75 -10.57
N TYR A 398 6.58 3.03 -10.91
CA TYR A 398 6.27 3.52 -12.25
C TYR A 398 6.67 4.98 -12.44
N LYS A 399 7.10 5.35 -13.67
CA LYS A 399 7.46 6.71 -14.09
C LYS A 399 6.21 7.55 -14.35
N PHE A 400 5.51 7.98 -13.32
CA PHE A 400 4.28 8.76 -13.49
C PHE A 400 4.52 10.13 -14.14
N PHE A 401 5.69 10.71 -13.91
CA PHE A 401 6.07 12.04 -14.37
C PHE A 401 7.43 11.93 -15.08
N GLU A 402 7.43 12.05 -16.43
CA GLU A 402 8.61 11.80 -17.26
C GLU A 402 9.76 12.80 -17.03
N GLU A 403 9.45 14.00 -16.53
CA GLU A 403 10.44 15.06 -16.27
C GLU A 403 10.85 15.13 -14.78
N ASN A 404 10.24 14.31 -13.92
CA ASN A 404 10.53 14.24 -12.49
C ASN A 404 11.85 13.51 -12.25
N LYS A 405 12.90 14.24 -11.87
CA LYS A 405 14.26 13.70 -11.76
C LYS A 405 14.86 13.96 -10.39
N ASP A 406 15.74 13.06 -9.99
CA ASP A 406 16.61 13.20 -8.83
C ASP A 406 17.81 14.14 -9.12
N LEU A 407 18.69 14.32 -8.13
CA LEU A 407 19.92 15.12 -8.26
C LEU A 407 20.90 14.58 -9.32
N ASN A 408 20.85 13.31 -9.67
CA ASN A 408 21.70 12.68 -10.68
C ASN A 408 21.11 12.78 -12.08
N GLY A 409 19.89 13.33 -12.21
CA GLY A 409 19.15 13.44 -13.46
C GLY A 409 18.40 12.17 -13.85
N GLU A 410 18.31 11.18 -12.96
CA GLU A 410 17.54 9.95 -13.16
C GLU A 410 16.05 10.20 -12.86
N ILE A 411 15.16 9.60 -13.66
CA ILE A 411 13.72 9.72 -13.46
C ILE A 411 13.30 8.99 -12.19
N ILE A 412 12.53 9.67 -11.35
CA ILE A 412 11.95 9.07 -10.13
C ILE A 412 10.86 8.08 -10.53
N GLU A 413 11.02 6.84 -10.09
CA GLU A 413 10.13 5.71 -10.40
C GLU A 413 9.42 5.16 -9.17
N LYS A 414 9.76 5.61 -7.96
CA LYS A 414 9.20 5.08 -6.70
C LYS A 414 8.48 6.15 -5.92
N TYR A 415 7.27 5.80 -5.47
CA TYR A 415 6.42 6.66 -4.65
C TYR A 415 5.77 5.83 -3.54
N ASP A 416 5.81 6.31 -2.30
CA ASP A 416 5.08 5.71 -1.17
C ASP A 416 3.62 6.17 -1.15
N THR A 417 3.34 7.38 -1.58
CA THR A 417 2.01 7.96 -1.65
C THR A 417 1.90 8.88 -2.86
N ILE A 418 0.77 8.79 -3.58
CA ILE A 418 0.40 9.68 -4.67
C ILE A 418 -0.98 10.26 -4.35
N THR A 419 -1.20 11.54 -4.64
CA THR A 419 -2.50 12.17 -4.46
C THR A 419 -3.23 12.26 -5.79
N ILE A 420 -4.52 11.90 -5.82
CA ILE A 420 -5.44 12.31 -6.88
C ILE A 420 -6.28 13.47 -6.35
N ARG A 421 -6.01 14.66 -6.89
CA ARG A 421 -6.62 15.90 -6.44
C ARG A 421 -7.86 16.20 -7.26
N ALA A 422 -8.99 16.34 -6.59
CA ALA A 422 -10.22 16.84 -7.19
C ALA A 422 -10.02 18.30 -7.57
N THR A 423 -10.44 18.65 -8.77
CA THR A 423 -10.36 20.02 -9.28
C THR A 423 -11.68 20.74 -9.02
N TYR A 424 -11.64 21.81 -8.25
CA TYR A 424 -12.84 22.52 -7.82
C TYR A 424 -13.22 23.67 -8.78
N GLY A 425 -14.50 23.76 -9.15
CA GLY A 425 -15.06 24.90 -9.91
C GLY A 425 -14.41 25.15 -11.27
N ASP A 426 -14.32 26.42 -11.64
CA ASP A 426 -13.72 26.87 -12.92
C ASP A 426 -12.19 26.86 -12.92
N GLU A 427 -11.59 26.51 -11.79
CA GLU A 427 -10.14 26.53 -11.53
C GLU A 427 -9.44 25.21 -11.83
N ARG A 428 -10.14 24.30 -12.51
CA ARG A 428 -9.70 22.89 -12.70
C ARG A 428 -8.29 22.68 -13.23
N LEU A 429 -7.74 23.66 -13.95
CA LEU A 429 -6.39 23.59 -14.53
C LEU A 429 -5.40 24.55 -13.85
N ARG A 430 -5.85 25.43 -12.95
CA ARG A 430 -5.04 26.52 -12.40
C ARG A 430 -3.82 26.00 -11.64
N ASP A 431 -3.99 25.01 -10.77
CA ASP A 431 -2.89 24.46 -9.97
C ASP A 431 -1.80 23.86 -10.86
N LYS A 432 -2.20 23.05 -11.85
CA LYS A 432 -1.26 22.45 -12.78
C LYS A 432 -0.56 23.50 -13.65
N LEU A 433 -1.33 24.47 -14.18
CA LEU A 433 -0.77 25.55 -14.99
C LEU A 433 0.22 26.40 -14.19
N GLY A 434 -0.14 26.73 -12.93
CA GLY A 434 0.75 27.46 -12.04
C GLY A 434 2.05 26.71 -11.79
N ARG A 435 1.96 25.42 -11.52
CA ARG A 435 3.12 24.58 -11.37
C ARG A 435 3.96 24.51 -12.67
N ASP A 436 3.34 24.31 -13.81
CA ASP A 436 4.06 24.22 -15.11
C ASP A 436 4.81 25.52 -15.46
N ILE A 437 4.34 26.67 -14.97
CA ILE A 437 5.03 27.96 -15.17
C ILE A 437 6.29 28.09 -14.29
N ILE A 438 6.31 27.42 -13.12
CA ILE A 438 7.39 27.54 -12.15
C ILE A 438 8.23 26.28 -12.00
N TYR A 439 8.04 25.26 -12.85
CA TYR A 439 8.65 23.94 -12.65
C TYR A 439 10.19 23.95 -12.68
N ASP A 440 10.80 24.90 -13.39
CA ASP A 440 12.24 25.06 -13.52
C ASP A 440 12.88 25.88 -12.38
N ARG A 441 12.04 26.37 -11.43
CA ARG A 441 12.53 27.10 -10.25
C ARG A 441 13.11 26.12 -9.23
N LYS A 442 14.36 26.37 -8.85
CA LYS A 442 15.10 25.46 -7.96
C LYS A 442 14.98 25.83 -6.48
N SER A 443 14.71 27.09 -6.18
CA SER A 443 14.63 27.59 -4.81
C SER A 443 13.33 27.24 -4.09
N VAL A 444 12.28 26.83 -4.83
CA VAL A 444 11.00 26.39 -4.23
C VAL A 444 10.65 24.99 -4.68
N ILE A 445 10.18 24.18 -3.73
CA ILE A 445 9.71 22.84 -4.02
C ILE A 445 8.28 22.88 -4.54
N THR A 446 8.03 22.20 -5.65
CA THR A 446 6.70 22.01 -6.21
C THR A 446 6.42 20.54 -6.50
N SER A 447 5.17 20.11 -6.31
CA SER A 447 4.75 18.76 -6.67
C SER A 447 4.59 18.58 -8.17
N TRP A 448 5.02 17.46 -8.72
CA TRP A 448 4.73 17.09 -10.10
C TRP A 448 3.26 16.73 -10.28
N MET A 449 2.68 17.14 -11.42
CA MET A 449 1.24 17.02 -11.67
C MET A 449 0.96 16.55 -13.10
N LYS A 450 -0.05 15.65 -13.24
CA LYS A 450 -0.56 15.15 -14.51
C LYS A 450 -2.08 15.12 -14.48
N ASN A 451 -2.74 15.61 -15.54
CA ASN A 451 -4.19 15.52 -15.65
C ASN A 451 -4.61 14.05 -15.82
N CYS A 452 -5.66 13.66 -15.15
CA CYS A 452 -6.21 12.31 -15.22
C CYS A 452 -7.73 12.31 -15.10
N ILE A 453 -8.34 11.19 -15.43
CA ILE A 453 -9.77 10.94 -15.26
C ILE A 453 -9.93 9.80 -14.26
N LEU A 454 -10.78 9.99 -13.27
CA LEU A 454 -11.11 8.99 -12.26
C LEU A 454 -12.39 8.26 -12.64
N PHE A 455 -12.31 6.93 -12.61
CA PHE A 455 -13.46 6.02 -12.52
C PHE A 455 -13.46 5.39 -11.12
N LEU A 456 -14.55 5.56 -10.39
CA LEU A 456 -14.73 5.03 -9.03
C LEU A 456 -15.71 3.86 -9.07
N ASN A 457 -15.25 2.66 -8.71
CA ASN A 457 -16.03 1.43 -8.85
C ASN A 457 -16.69 1.26 -10.23
N GLY A 458 -15.97 1.69 -11.27
CA GLY A 458 -16.42 1.63 -12.66
C GLY A 458 -17.21 2.84 -13.14
N GLU A 459 -17.76 3.69 -12.30
CA GLU A 459 -18.49 4.90 -12.71
C GLU A 459 -17.54 6.08 -12.96
N TYR A 460 -17.77 6.82 -14.05
CA TYR A 460 -17.07 8.06 -14.32
C TYR A 460 -17.22 9.04 -13.16
N TRP A 461 -16.12 9.42 -12.53
CA TRP A 461 -16.15 10.28 -11.35
C TRP A 461 -15.67 11.71 -11.61
N GLY A 462 -15.07 11.93 -12.77
CA GLY A 462 -14.69 13.25 -13.27
C GLY A 462 -13.21 13.43 -13.55
N MET A 463 -12.86 14.68 -13.89
CA MET A 463 -11.47 15.08 -14.09
C MET A 463 -10.78 15.31 -12.75
N TYR A 464 -9.55 14.84 -12.65
CA TYR A 464 -8.67 14.97 -11.50
C TYR A 464 -7.25 15.34 -11.93
N VAL A 465 -6.41 15.64 -10.98
CA VAL A 465 -4.97 15.81 -11.17
C VAL A 465 -4.25 14.76 -10.33
N LEU A 466 -3.50 13.89 -10.98
CA LEU A 466 -2.50 13.04 -10.31
C LEU A 466 -1.35 13.94 -9.88
N MET A 467 -0.98 13.87 -8.60
CA MET A 467 -0.01 14.76 -7.99
C MET A 467 0.96 13.97 -7.12
N GLU A 468 2.23 14.26 -7.24
CA GLU A 468 3.24 13.81 -6.29
C GLU A 468 2.93 14.38 -4.90
N LYS A 469 2.95 13.54 -3.89
CA LYS A 469 2.80 13.98 -2.50
C LYS A 469 4.18 14.19 -1.88
N LEU A 470 4.43 15.40 -1.38
CA LEU A 470 5.67 15.71 -0.67
C LEU A 470 5.68 14.99 0.69
N THR A 471 6.19 13.77 0.70
CA THR A 471 6.44 12.94 1.88
C THR A 471 7.93 12.91 2.18
N PRO A 472 8.37 12.54 3.39
CA PRO A 472 9.79 12.34 3.68
C PRO A 472 10.49 11.39 2.69
N PHE A 473 9.76 10.37 2.20
CA PHE A 473 10.29 9.45 1.20
C PHE A 473 10.61 10.16 -0.14
N ILE A 474 9.76 11.09 -0.56
CA ILE A 474 9.98 11.86 -1.79
C ILE A 474 11.17 12.83 -1.64
N PHE A 475 11.37 13.43 -0.46
CA PHE A 475 12.60 14.21 -0.18
C PHE A 475 13.86 13.33 -0.30
N GLU A 476 13.79 12.06 0.16
CA GLU A 476 14.88 11.11 -0.05
C GLU A 476 15.12 10.81 -1.53
N GLN A 477 14.06 10.62 -2.32
CA GLN A 477 14.18 10.36 -3.77
C GLN A 477 14.72 11.57 -4.54
N HIS A 478 14.23 12.78 -4.26
CA HIS A 478 14.66 14.00 -4.95
C HIS A 478 16.05 14.46 -4.54
N TYR A 479 16.34 14.48 -3.23
CA TYR A 479 17.47 15.21 -2.67
C TYR A 479 18.44 14.32 -1.88
N GLY A 480 18.20 13.02 -1.78
CA GLY A 480 19.02 12.11 -0.96
C GLY A 480 18.94 12.41 0.55
N ILE A 481 17.88 13.05 1.01
CA ILE A 481 17.70 13.47 2.41
C ILE A 481 16.93 12.40 3.16
N GLU A 482 17.61 11.67 4.06
CA GLU A 482 16.96 10.67 4.91
C GLU A 482 15.96 11.34 5.88
N LYS A 483 14.81 10.68 6.08
CA LYS A 483 13.73 11.12 6.97
C LYS A 483 14.21 11.59 8.35
N LYS A 484 15.17 10.89 8.98
CA LYS A 484 15.70 11.26 10.32
C LYS A 484 16.37 12.64 10.40
N ASN A 485 16.78 13.18 9.24
CA ASN A 485 17.45 14.47 9.11
C ASN A 485 16.55 15.55 8.48
N LEU A 486 15.26 15.28 8.32
CA LEU A 486 14.30 16.16 7.66
C LEU A 486 13.34 16.77 8.67
N VAL A 487 13.11 18.07 8.55
CA VAL A 487 12.01 18.80 9.20
C VAL A 487 11.11 19.35 8.11
N ILE A 488 9.80 19.14 8.26
CA ILE A 488 8.78 19.75 7.41
C ILE A 488 7.81 20.49 8.32
N LEU A 489 7.62 21.76 8.02
CA LEU A 489 6.62 22.62 8.65
C LEU A 489 5.49 22.88 7.68
N LYS A 490 4.27 22.92 8.18
CA LYS A 490 3.07 23.22 7.42
C LYS A 490 2.17 24.13 8.23
N GLU A 491 1.87 25.29 7.68
CA GLU A 491 1.02 26.29 8.35
C GLU A 491 1.46 26.58 9.79
N ASN A 492 2.76 26.69 10.05
CA ASN A 492 3.36 26.90 11.38
C ASN A 492 3.20 25.74 12.38
N GLU A 493 2.89 24.54 11.90
CA GLU A 493 2.87 23.30 12.69
C GLU A 493 3.90 22.31 12.15
N ILE A 494 4.38 21.43 13.04
CA ILE A 494 5.28 20.36 12.63
C ILE A 494 4.49 19.27 11.89
N ASP A 495 4.90 18.98 10.65
CA ASP A 495 4.38 17.84 9.85
C ASP A 495 5.33 16.66 9.96
N GLU A 496 6.65 16.90 9.98
CA GLU A 496 7.68 15.87 10.16
C GLU A 496 8.88 16.44 10.93
N GLY A 497 9.52 15.63 11.75
CA GLY A 497 10.74 15.96 12.50
C GLY A 497 10.49 16.38 13.95
N PRO A 498 11.54 16.86 14.64
CA PRO A 498 11.46 17.27 16.05
C PRO A 498 10.62 18.54 16.23
N LYS A 499 9.76 18.55 17.24
CA LYS A 499 8.91 19.71 17.56
C LYS A 499 9.72 20.97 17.90
N GLU A 500 10.88 20.80 18.49
CA GLU A 500 11.79 21.88 18.89
C GLU A 500 12.25 22.72 17.68
N GLU A 501 12.30 22.15 16.49
CA GLU A 501 12.63 22.90 15.27
C GLU A 501 11.49 23.82 14.83
N CYS A 502 10.22 23.42 15.04
CA CYS A 502 9.08 24.29 14.85
C CYS A 502 9.12 25.48 15.83
N ASP A 503 9.39 25.20 17.11
CA ASP A 503 9.48 26.25 18.15
C ASP A 503 10.60 27.25 17.82
N LYS A 504 11.76 26.79 17.33
CA LYS A 504 12.85 27.64 16.85
C LYS A 504 12.45 28.50 15.65
N TYR A 505 11.74 27.91 14.68
CA TYR A 505 11.24 28.64 13.51
C TYR A 505 10.28 29.77 13.91
N LEU A 506 9.33 29.50 14.80
CA LEU A 506 8.38 30.51 15.28
C LEU A 506 9.09 31.62 16.07
N LEU A 507 10.03 31.27 16.94
CA LEU A 507 10.81 32.24 17.69
C LEU A 507 11.68 33.12 16.77
N MET A 508 12.28 32.55 15.73
CA MET A 508 12.99 33.28 14.69
C MET A 508 12.08 34.30 14.02
N GLY A 509 10.86 33.86 13.61
CA GLY A 509 9.85 34.73 13.01
C GLY A 509 9.47 35.91 13.91
N GLU A 510 9.26 35.69 15.20
CA GLU A 510 9.02 36.75 16.19
C GLU A 510 10.22 37.73 16.31
N GLN A 511 11.44 37.21 16.44
CA GLN A 511 12.66 38.02 16.59
C GLN A 511 12.85 38.93 15.37
N TYR A 512 12.81 38.40 14.17
CA TYR A 512 13.13 39.15 12.95
C TYR A 512 11.97 39.99 12.45
N SER A 513 10.72 39.71 12.82
CA SER A 513 9.57 40.58 12.53
C SER A 513 9.70 41.96 13.20
N LEU A 514 10.43 42.05 14.31
CA LEU A 514 10.71 43.29 15.06
C LEU A 514 12.04 43.93 14.71
N SER A 515 12.87 43.28 13.89
CA SER A 515 14.21 43.75 13.53
C SER A 515 14.16 44.62 12.28
N ASP A 516 15.01 45.64 12.23
CA ASP A 516 15.22 46.42 11.01
C ASP A 516 16.12 45.64 10.04
N LEU A 517 15.48 44.97 9.04
CA LEU A 517 16.17 44.20 8.01
C LEU A 517 16.80 45.06 6.91
N SER A 518 16.64 46.41 6.93
CA SER A 518 17.45 47.31 6.11
C SER A 518 18.88 47.45 6.63
N ASN A 519 19.12 47.04 7.87
CA ASN A 519 20.46 46.91 8.45
C ASN A 519 21.10 45.62 7.91
N SER A 520 22.19 45.77 7.17
CA SER A 520 22.91 44.66 6.55
C SER A 520 23.30 43.56 7.54
N ARG A 521 23.66 43.89 8.76
CA ARG A 521 24.02 42.91 9.78
C ARG A 521 22.85 42.04 10.19
N ASN A 522 21.66 42.62 10.42
CA ASN A 522 20.48 41.86 10.80
C ASN A 522 20.03 40.94 9.63
N TYR A 523 20.16 41.43 8.39
CA TYR A 523 19.87 40.65 7.20
C TYR A 523 20.85 39.48 7.03
N GLU A 524 22.16 39.72 7.13
CA GLU A 524 23.21 38.71 7.04
C GLU A 524 23.09 37.64 8.13
N GLU A 525 22.69 38.00 9.36
CA GLU A 525 22.44 37.06 10.45
C GLU A 525 21.24 36.14 10.10
N LEU A 526 20.14 36.68 9.55
CA LEU A 526 18.99 35.91 9.12
C LEU A 526 19.33 34.99 7.94
N GLU A 527 20.07 35.46 6.95
CA GLU A 527 20.46 34.71 5.75
C GLU A 527 21.33 33.48 6.08
N GLN A 528 22.03 33.46 7.24
CA GLN A 528 22.78 32.29 7.68
C GLN A 528 21.91 31.12 8.17
N ILE A 529 20.67 31.37 8.56
CA ILE A 529 19.78 30.41 9.19
C ILE A 529 18.50 30.15 8.39
N PHE A 530 18.23 30.98 7.36
CA PHE A 530 17.03 30.95 6.56
C PHE A 530 17.35 31.29 5.11
N ASP A 531 16.84 30.50 4.17
CA ASP A 531 17.04 30.73 2.73
C ASP A 531 16.17 31.91 2.26
N MET A 532 16.78 33.09 2.23
CA MET A 532 16.12 34.34 1.83
C MET A 532 15.77 34.36 0.34
N ASP A 533 16.52 33.69 -0.52
CA ASP A 533 16.24 33.59 -1.94
C ASP A 533 15.00 32.72 -2.19
N SER A 534 14.90 31.56 -1.53
CA SER A 534 13.72 30.70 -1.55
C SER A 534 12.49 31.44 -1.02
N PHE A 535 12.63 32.17 0.10
CA PHE A 535 11.57 32.98 0.65
C PHE A 535 11.07 34.06 -0.31
N ALA A 536 11.99 34.84 -0.89
CA ALA A 536 11.65 35.92 -1.84
C ALA A 536 10.96 35.36 -3.08
N GLU A 537 11.44 34.24 -3.62
CA GLU A 537 10.83 33.59 -4.79
C GLU A 537 9.46 33.02 -4.45
N HIS A 538 9.27 32.38 -3.31
CA HIS A 538 7.97 31.91 -2.85
C HIS A 538 6.94 33.05 -2.77
N TYR A 539 7.34 34.20 -2.23
CA TYR A 539 6.49 35.39 -2.18
C TYR A 539 6.20 35.98 -3.55
N ALA A 540 7.21 36.06 -4.42
CA ALA A 540 7.01 36.54 -5.79
C ALA A 540 6.01 35.67 -6.57
N ILE A 541 6.09 34.34 -6.42
CA ILE A 541 5.16 33.38 -7.01
C ILE A 541 3.74 33.58 -6.48
N GLY A 542 3.57 33.66 -5.15
CA GLY A 542 2.28 33.88 -4.52
C GLY A 542 1.60 35.18 -4.97
N ILE A 543 2.35 36.26 -5.08
CA ILE A 543 1.87 37.56 -5.56
C ILE A 543 1.51 37.47 -7.06
N TYR A 544 2.37 36.86 -7.88
CA TYR A 544 2.16 36.74 -9.34
C TYR A 544 0.87 35.99 -9.68
N PHE A 545 0.60 34.89 -8.97
CA PHE A 545 -0.61 34.10 -9.18
C PHE A 545 -1.84 34.64 -8.44
N GLY A 546 -1.71 35.67 -7.59
CA GLY A 546 -2.79 36.19 -6.79
C GLY A 546 -3.40 35.11 -5.87
N THR A 547 -2.56 34.31 -5.23
CA THR A 547 -2.99 33.20 -4.38
C THR A 547 -3.81 33.72 -3.19
N TRP A 548 -5.02 33.21 -3.00
CA TRP A 548 -6.05 33.88 -2.20
C TRP A 548 -5.88 33.68 -0.68
N ASP A 549 -5.53 32.48 -0.23
CA ASP A 549 -5.43 32.12 1.20
C ASP A 549 -3.97 31.93 1.65
N TRP A 550 -3.05 32.53 0.93
CA TRP A 550 -1.62 32.56 1.17
C TRP A 550 -1.22 33.97 1.69
N PRO A 551 -0.19 34.13 2.53
CA PRO A 551 0.79 33.13 3.00
C PRO A 551 0.44 32.42 4.31
N LEU A 552 -0.67 32.77 4.98
CA LEU A 552 -1.03 32.23 6.29
C LEU A 552 -1.52 30.77 6.23
N GLN A 553 -2.01 30.36 5.07
CA GLN A 553 -2.43 28.99 4.79
C GLN A 553 -1.76 28.49 3.51
N ASN A 554 -1.77 27.17 3.33
CA ASN A 554 -1.21 26.51 2.14
C ASN A 554 0.26 26.81 1.85
N SER A 555 1.03 27.15 2.89
CA SER A 555 2.48 27.34 2.81
C SER A 555 3.18 26.32 3.71
N GLY A 556 4.44 26.06 3.42
CA GLY A 556 5.28 25.19 4.21
C GLY A 556 6.74 25.58 4.07
N ALA A 557 7.54 25.13 5.01
CA ALA A 557 8.98 25.23 4.98
C ALA A 557 9.58 23.87 5.33
N TRP A 558 10.80 23.64 4.92
CA TRP A 558 11.53 22.44 5.30
C TRP A 558 12.99 22.74 5.57
N LYS A 559 13.64 21.85 6.31
CA LYS A 559 15.03 22.03 6.73
C LYS A 559 15.74 20.69 6.85
N TYR A 560 17.01 20.66 6.44
CA TYR A 560 17.91 19.55 6.65
C TYR A 560 18.69 19.74 7.97
N LEU A 561 18.71 18.71 8.82
CA LEU A 561 19.39 18.73 10.13
C LEU A 561 20.74 18.00 10.14
N GLY A 562 21.09 17.30 9.07
CA GLY A 562 22.34 16.53 8.99
C GLY A 562 23.58 17.39 8.68
N ASN A 563 24.71 16.73 8.55
CA ASN A 563 25.92 17.38 8.07
C ASN A 563 25.81 17.67 6.57
N LYS A 564 26.28 18.85 6.14
CA LYS A 564 26.28 19.23 4.72
C LYS A 564 26.87 18.13 3.84
N ILE A 565 26.13 17.75 2.80
CA ILE A 565 26.57 16.79 1.78
C ILE A 565 27.22 17.59 0.65
N GLU A 566 28.47 17.28 0.31
CA GLU A 566 29.18 17.95 -0.76
C GLU A 566 28.47 17.75 -2.11
N GLY A 567 28.27 18.84 -2.83
CA GLY A 567 27.54 18.84 -4.12
C GLY A 567 26.01 18.86 -4.01
N ASN A 568 25.46 18.85 -2.79
CA ASN A 568 24.02 18.96 -2.56
C ASN A 568 23.69 20.31 -1.88
N GLU A 569 23.22 21.28 -2.67
CA GLU A 569 22.87 22.62 -2.17
C GLU A 569 21.69 22.62 -1.20
N HIS A 570 20.84 21.60 -1.21
CA HIS A 570 19.69 21.44 -0.32
C HIS A 570 20.04 20.90 1.08
N THR A 571 21.32 20.75 1.39
CA THR A 571 21.80 20.23 2.69
C THR A 571 22.65 21.25 3.45
N ASP A 572 22.45 22.53 3.20
CA ASP A 572 23.20 23.61 3.85
C ASP A 572 22.70 23.96 5.28
N GLY A 573 21.52 23.43 5.66
CA GLY A 573 20.93 23.61 7.00
C GLY A 573 20.10 24.87 7.17
N LYS A 574 19.73 25.53 6.07
CA LYS A 574 18.87 26.72 6.04
C LYS A 574 17.39 26.38 5.85
#